data_8b0f7c4980f21713993b1d43f0fee455
#
_entry.id   8b0f7c4980f21713993b1d43f0fee455
#
_cell.length_a   1.000
_cell.length_b   1.000
_cell.length_c   1.000
_cell.angle_alpha   90.00
_cell.angle_beta   90.00
_cell.angle_gamma   90.00
#
_symmetry.space_group_name_H-M   'P 1'
#
loop_
_entity.id
_entity.type
_entity.pdbx_description
1 polymer ?
#
loop_
_entity_poly.entity_id
_entity_poly.type
_entity_poly.pdbx_seq_one_letter_code
_entity_poly.pdbx_strand_id
1 'polypeptide(L)' 'MNTGQPNNPLHGKTLEAILLYLVDRYGWDELGDRIPINCFRHEPSVKSSLTFLRKTPWARQKVEELYMKSTDV' A
#
# COMPACT_ATOMS: atom_id res chain seq x y z
N MET A 1 3.47 5.87 21.75
CA MET A 1 3.69 5.47 21.42
C MET A 1 4.01 4.62 20.97
N ASN A 2 4.39 4.58 20.80
CA ASN A 2 4.70 3.91 20.30
C ASN A 2 4.70 3.07 20.12
N THR A 3 4.27 3.36 19.89
CA THR A 3 4.03 2.26 19.93
C THR A 3 5.04 1.23 19.82
N GLY A 4 5.94 1.20 20.18
CA GLY A 4 6.88 0.16 20.22
C GLY A 4 7.49 -0.28 18.92
N GLN A 5 7.43 0.55 17.92
CA GLN A 5 7.94 0.22 16.61
C GLN A 5 8.82 1.35 16.09
N PRO A 6 9.78 1.80 16.87
CA PRO A 6 10.53 3.00 16.48
C PRO A 6 11.36 2.81 15.21
N ASN A 7 11.73 1.58 14.88
CA ASN A 7 12.54 1.33 13.70
C ASN A 7 11.73 0.91 12.50
N ASN A 8 10.42 0.82 12.65
CA ASN A 8 9.55 0.41 11.55
C ASN A 8 9.32 1.60 10.62
N PRO A 9 9.71 1.48 9.33
CA PRO A 9 9.51 2.59 8.40
C PRO A 9 8.05 2.93 8.18
N LEU A 10 7.14 2.06 8.59
CA LEU A 10 5.71 2.32 8.50
C LEU A 10 5.16 3.02 9.72
N HIS A 11 6.00 3.25 10.72
CA HIS A 11 5.55 3.87 11.96
C HIS A 11 5.03 5.27 11.67
N GLY A 12 3.81 5.54 12.11
CA GLY A 12 3.19 6.83 11.88
C GLY A 12 2.56 7.00 10.51
N LYS A 13 2.64 5.98 9.66
CA LYS A 13 2.02 6.05 8.34
C LYS A 13 0.74 5.25 8.32
N THR A 14 -0.33 5.85 7.79
CA THR A 14 -1.57 5.13 7.61
C THR A 14 -1.53 4.33 6.31
N LEU A 15 -2.39 3.32 6.21
CA LEU A 15 -2.51 2.57 4.98
C LEU A 15 -2.88 3.48 3.82
N GLU A 16 -3.74 4.45 4.07
CA GLU A 16 -4.12 5.41 3.04
C GLU A 16 -2.91 6.21 2.54
N ALA A 17 -2.07 6.69 3.45
CA ALA A 17 -0.88 7.45 3.06
C ALA A 17 0.06 6.59 2.23
N ILE A 18 0.23 5.33 2.63
CA ILE A 18 1.08 4.40 1.91
C ILE A 18 0.53 4.16 0.50
N LEU A 19 -0.76 3.94 0.39
CA LEU A 19 -1.38 3.68 -0.90
C LEU A 19 -1.28 4.92 -1.81
N LEU A 20 -1.55 6.09 -1.27
CA LEU A 20 -1.45 7.33 -2.05
C LEU A 20 -0.04 7.53 -2.59
N TYR A 21 0.96 7.25 -1.78
CA TYR A 21 2.34 7.34 -2.21
C TYR A 21 2.60 6.40 -3.39
N LEU A 22 2.14 5.17 -3.29
CA LEU A 22 2.39 4.18 -4.34
C LEU A 22 1.65 4.51 -5.62
N VAL A 23 0.42 4.99 -5.51
CA VAL A 23 -0.35 5.38 -6.69
C VAL A 23 0.34 6.56 -7.39
N ASP A 24 0.84 7.51 -6.62
CA ASP A 24 1.54 8.65 -7.19
C ASP A 24 2.84 8.22 -7.88
N ARG A 25 3.55 7.28 -7.27
CA ARG A 25 4.84 6.85 -7.79
C ARG A 25 4.72 5.95 -9.02
N TYR A 26 3.79 5.01 -8.97
CA TYR A 26 3.71 3.97 -10.02
C TYR A 26 2.51 4.13 -10.94
N GLY A 27 1.43 4.72 -10.45
CA GLY A 27 0.16 4.69 -11.17
C GLY A 27 -0.53 3.35 -10.98
N TRP A 28 -1.83 3.35 -11.27
CA TRP A 28 -2.64 2.16 -11.05
C TRP A 28 -2.22 0.99 -11.93
N ASP A 29 -1.82 1.26 -13.17
CA ASP A 29 -1.46 0.19 -14.10
C ASP A 29 -0.26 -0.59 -13.59
N GLU A 30 0.80 0.12 -13.25
CA GLU A 30 2.01 -0.56 -12.77
C GLU A 30 1.77 -1.17 -11.41
N LEU A 31 1.00 -0.50 -10.56
CA LEU A 31 0.70 -1.03 -9.24
C LEU A 31 -0.03 -2.36 -9.37
N GLY A 32 -0.97 -2.45 -10.31
CA GLY A 32 -1.68 -3.69 -10.58
C GLY A 32 -0.79 -4.78 -11.15
N ASP A 33 0.26 -4.39 -11.88
CA ASP A 33 1.22 -5.37 -12.38
C ASP A 33 2.07 -5.94 -11.25
N ARG A 34 2.43 -5.10 -10.29
CA ARG A 34 3.28 -5.54 -9.19
C ARG A 34 2.49 -6.29 -8.14
N ILE A 35 1.24 -5.89 -7.92
CA ILE A 35 0.35 -6.54 -6.95
C ILE A 35 -0.95 -6.80 -7.69
N PRO A 36 -1.09 -7.98 -8.31
CA PRO A 36 -2.20 -8.25 -9.23
C PRO A 36 -3.51 -8.56 -8.49
N ILE A 37 -4.09 -7.54 -7.90
CA ILE A 37 -5.39 -7.64 -7.24
C ILE A 37 -6.40 -6.79 -7.99
N ASN A 38 -7.66 -7.21 -7.97
CA ASN A 38 -8.69 -6.58 -8.78
C ASN A 38 -8.90 -5.11 -8.45
N CYS A 39 -8.78 -4.74 -7.19
CA CYS A 39 -9.01 -3.35 -6.81
C CYS A 39 -7.97 -2.40 -7.39
N PHE A 40 -6.86 -2.91 -7.92
CA PHE A 40 -5.86 -2.10 -8.60
C PHE A 40 -6.02 -2.16 -10.12
N ARG A 41 -6.70 -3.18 -10.63
CA ARG A 41 -6.74 -3.44 -12.07
C ARG A 41 -8.10 -3.17 -12.69
N HIS A 42 -9.15 -3.11 -11.89
CA HIS A 42 -10.50 -2.95 -12.41
C HIS A 42 -11.13 -1.74 -11.72
N GLU A 43 -11.33 -0.68 -12.48
CA GLU A 43 -11.90 0.58 -12.00
C GLU A 43 -11.28 0.99 -10.67
N PRO A 44 -9.95 1.16 -10.64
CA PRO A 44 -9.27 1.38 -9.39
C PRO A 44 -9.63 2.70 -8.73
N SER A 45 -9.72 2.68 -7.41
CA SER A 45 -9.90 3.88 -6.62
C SER A 45 -9.25 3.66 -5.27
N VAL A 46 -8.86 4.75 -4.63
CA VAL A 46 -8.26 4.67 -3.31
C VAL A 46 -9.25 4.07 -2.32
N LYS A 47 -10.49 4.50 -2.38
CA LYS A 47 -11.50 4.05 -1.42
C LYS A 47 -11.74 2.55 -1.51
N SER A 48 -11.96 2.03 -2.71
CA SER A 48 -12.23 0.60 -2.87
C SER A 48 -11.00 -0.22 -2.53
N SER A 49 -9.83 0.27 -2.87
CA SER A 49 -8.59 -0.42 -2.55
C SER A 49 -8.38 -0.50 -1.05
N LEU A 50 -8.62 0.59 -0.32
CA LEU A 50 -8.49 0.56 1.13
C LEU A 50 -9.47 -0.41 1.77
N THR A 51 -10.70 -0.44 1.27
CA THR A 51 -11.69 -1.38 1.79
C THR A 51 -11.21 -2.81 1.65
N PHE A 52 -10.71 -3.15 0.47
CA PHE A 52 -10.20 -4.49 0.22
C PHE A 52 -8.98 -4.80 1.09
N LEU A 53 -8.04 -3.87 1.14
CA LEU A 53 -6.79 -4.11 1.85
C LEU A 53 -6.99 -4.27 3.36
N ARG A 54 -7.96 -3.55 3.91
CA ARG A 54 -8.25 -3.67 5.34
C ARG A 54 -8.76 -5.04 5.72
N LYS A 55 -9.38 -5.74 4.78
CA LYS A 55 -9.94 -7.06 5.00
C LYS A 55 -9.05 -8.20 4.53
N THR A 56 -7.94 -7.87 3.89
CA THR A 56 -7.11 -8.88 3.22
C THR A 56 -5.65 -8.70 3.64
N PRO A 57 -5.26 -9.34 4.76
CA PRO A 57 -3.91 -9.13 5.31
C PRO A 57 -2.77 -9.42 4.34
N TRP A 58 -2.89 -10.47 3.52
CA TRP A 58 -1.80 -10.78 2.61
C TRP A 58 -1.60 -9.70 1.56
N ALA A 59 -2.69 -9.09 1.10
CA ALA A 59 -2.59 -8.03 0.11
C ALA A 59 -2.04 -6.76 0.75
N ARG A 60 -2.50 -6.45 1.95
CA ARG A 60 -1.97 -5.31 2.67
C ARG A 60 -0.47 -5.45 2.91
N GLN A 61 -0.04 -6.66 3.23
CA GLN A 61 1.39 -6.90 3.44
C GLN A 61 2.19 -6.65 2.17
N LYS A 62 1.65 -7.06 1.02
CA LYS A 62 2.31 -6.80 -0.26
C LYS A 62 2.45 -5.31 -0.53
N VAL A 63 1.41 -4.55 -0.22
CA VAL A 63 1.44 -3.10 -0.38
C VAL A 63 2.51 -2.49 0.53
N GLU A 64 2.57 -2.92 1.77
CA GLU A 64 3.54 -2.41 2.72
C GLU A 64 4.96 -2.76 2.30
N GLU A 65 5.17 -3.97 1.79
CA GLU A 65 6.49 -4.37 1.31
C GLU A 65 6.94 -3.52 0.13
N LEU A 66 6.03 -3.26 -0.79
CA LEU A 66 6.36 -2.43 -1.94
C LEU A 66 6.69 -1.01 -1.50
N TYR A 67 5.94 -0.48 -0.54
CA TYR A 67 6.21 0.83 -0.01
C TYR A 67 7.61 0.91 0.60
N MET A 68 7.97 -0.10 1.39
CA MET A 68 9.28 -0.12 2.03
C MET A 68 10.40 -0.18 0.99
N LYS A 69 10.23 -0.98 -0.05
CA LYS A 69 11.21 -1.04 -1.12
C LYS A 69 11.32 0.28 -1.86
N SER A 70 10.19 0.96 -2.03
CA SER A 70 10.16 2.21 -2.80
C SER A 70 10.80 3.36 -2.05
N THR A 71 10.77 3.31 -0.73
CA THR A 71 11.34 4.38 0.10
C THR A 71 12.72 4.06 0.61
N ASP A 72 13.19 2.84 0.40
CA ASP A 72 14.51 2.37 0.86
C ASP A 72 15.52 2.65 -0.23
N VAL A 73 16.16 3.77 -0.16
CA VAL A 73 17.11 4.18 -1.20
C VAL A 73 18.52 4.27 -0.67
#